data_e9c23fac7def5f078cb6a6ab71f0110a
#
_entry.id   e9c23fac7def5f078cb6a6ab71f0110a
#
_cell.length_a   1.000
_cell.length_b   1.000
_cell.length_c   1.000
_cell.angle_alpha   90.00
_cell.angle_beta   90.00
_cell.angle_gamma   90.00
#
_symmetry.space_group_name_H-M   'P 1'
#
loop_
_entity.id
_entity.type
_entity.pdbx_description
1 polymer ?
#
loop_
_entity_poly.entity_id
_entity_poly.type
_entity_poly.pdbx_seq_one_letter_code
_entity_poly.pdbx_strand_id
1 'polypeptide(L)'
;MGLKNRQMLKRAGKRTRIVGIVFLVAVCLALLGYYLPGYFNKERAVTQPASPADMVNLRDFIPSIQIELAYATENNICHQPIYDSNEALLRRGTAEKLKNAQEALQSQGYSLKVWDAYRPPQAQYKLWQVMPDSRYVINPHKGFSNHSRGIAVDVTLVDSSGEEKLMPTGFDNFTCKADRDYSDISAQQAKNARILEKAMVESGFVSIFYEWWHFHDADKEQYGVYWP
;
A
#
# COMPACT_ATOMS: atom_id res chain seq x y z
N MET A 1 84.93 32.75 13.83
CA MET A 1 83.63 32.37 14.40
C MET A 1 83.04 31.31 13.45
N GLY A 2 83.24 30.03 13.85
CA GLY A 2 83.45 28.92 12.97
C GLY A 2 82.27 28.12 12.47
N LEU A 3 82.57 27.30 11.51
CA LEU A 3 81.77 26.31 10.84
C LEU A 3 80.79 25.53 11.75
N LYS A 4 81.10 25.31 13.01
CA LYS A 4 80.24 24.64 14.02
C LYS A 4 78.91 25.38 14.30
N ASN A 5 78.93 26.73 14.33
CA ASN A 5 77.67 27.51 14.57
C ASN A 5 76.70 27.48 13.39
N ARG A 6 77.23 27.37 12.16
CA ARG A 6 76.31 27.24 10.96
C ARG A 6 75.66 25.86 10.87
N GLN A 7 76.32 24.82 11.35
CA GLN A 7 75.73 23.47 11.39
C GLN A 7 74.68 23.33 12.48
N MET A 8 74.89 23.96 13.66
CA MET A 8 73.85 23.95 14.72
C MET A 8 72.59 24.71 14.31
N LEU A 9 72.70 25.87 13.68
CA LEU A 9 71.57 26.63 13.18
C LEU A 9 70.76 25.88 12.07
N LYS A 10 71.46 25.18 11.15
CA LYS A 10 70.82 24.33 10.15
C LYS A 10 70.13 23.11 10.77
N ARG A 11 70.66 22.49 11.83
CA ARG A 11 70.04 21.37 12.57
C ARG A 11 68.82 21.85 13.38
N ALA A 12 68.90 23.02 14.00
CA ALA A 12 67.76 23.62 14.74
C ALA A 12 66.55 23.94 13.78
N GLY A 13 66.85 24.59 12.64
CA GLY A 13 65.83 24.91 11.64
C GLY A 13 65.12 23.68 11.01
N LYS A 14 65.96 22.55 10.84
CA LYS A 14 65.42 21.30 10.34
C LYS A 14 64.51 20.58 11.36
N ARG A 15 64.90 20.64 12.66
CA ARG A 15 64.05 20.11 13.77
C ARG A 15 62.73 20.90 13.92
N THR A 16 62.76 22.21 13.86
CA THR A 16 61.58 23.06 13.97
C THR A 16 60.62 22.82 12.81
N ARG A 17 61.11 22.62 11.57
CA ARG A 17 60.29 22.27 10.41
C ARG A 17 59.62 20.89 10.54
N ILE A 18 60.35 19.89 11.05
CA ILE A 18 59.84 18.53 11.26
C ILE A 18 58.77 18.54 12.34
N VAL A 19 58.97 19.23 13.45
CA VAL A 19 57.97 19.38 14.54
C VAL A 19 56.71 20.10 14.04
N GLY A 20 56.86 21.15 13.23
CA GLY A 20 55.73 21.85 12.62
C GLY A 20 54.89 20.97 11.68
N ILE A 21 55.57 20.12 10.84
CA ILE A 21 54.89 19.19 9.94
C ILE A 21 54.12 18.09 10.72
N VAL A 22 54.76 17.53 11.76
CA VAL A 22 54.10 16.51 12.60
C VAL A 22 52.91 17.08 13.33
N PHE A 23 53.00 18.31 13.82
CA PHE A 23 51.85 18.99 14.47
C PHE A 23 50.70 19.27 13.48
N LEU A 24 51.01 19.70 12.26
CA LEU A 24 50.02 19.94 11.22
C LEU A 24 49.32 18.64 10.80
N VAL A 25 50.06 17.56 10.66
CA VAL A 25 49.48 16.23 10.34
C VAL A 25 48.60 15.73 11.48
N ALA A 26 49.01 15.91 12.74
CA ALA A 26 48.20 15.53 13.91
C ALA A 26 46.89 16.33 13.98
N VAL A 27 46.94 17.64 13.71
CA VAL A 27 45.74 18.49 13.65
C VAL A 27 44.82 18.09 12.50
N CYS A 28 45.39 17.79 11.32
CA CYS A 28 44.59 17.31 10.18
C CYS A 28 43.94 15.95 10.47
N LEU A 29 44.64 15.02 11.12
CA LEU A 29 44.09 13.74 11.52
C LEU A 29 43.00 13.89 12.62
N ALA A 30 43.17 14.82 13.57
CA ALA A 30 42.17 15.12 14.58
C ALA A 30 40.93 15.75 13.95
N LEU A 31 41.09 16.66 13.00
CA LEU A 31 39.96 17.26 12.25
C LEU A 31 39.29 16.22 11.36
N LEU A 32 40.01 15.38 10.68
CA LEU A 32 39.44 14.23 9.93
C LEU A 32 38.69 13.29 10.88
N GLY A 33 39.25 12.96 12.05
CA GLY A 33 38.57 12.15 13.07
C GLY A 33 37.33 12.81 13.66
N TYR A 34 37.25 14.15 13.66
CA TYR A 34 36.09 14.90 14.13
C TYR A 34 34.97 15.00 13.05
N TYR A 35 35.34 15.11 11.77
CA TYR A 35 34.41 15.25 10.66
C TYR A 35 34.01 13.93 10.01
N LEU A 36 34.84 12.88 10.05
CA LEU A 36 34.53 11.59 9.45
C LEU A 36 33.49 10.74 10.17
N PRO A 37 33.31 10.77 11.51
CA PRO A 37 32.20 10.05 12.14
C PRO A 37 30.85 10.48 11.65
N GLY A 38 30.66 11.79 11.37
CA GLY A 38 29.41 12.31 10.79
C GLY A 38 29.18 11.90 9.33
N TYR A 39 30.25 11.59 8.60
CA TYR A 39 30.17 11.18 7.19
C TYR A 39 29.94 9.68 7.02
N PHE A 40 30.43 8.85 7.95
CA PHE A 40 30.24 7.40 7.96
C PHE A 40 28.99 6.96 8.73
N ASN A 41 28.42 7.84 9.57
CA ASN A 41 27.14 7.64 10.23
C ASN A 41 25.97 8.22 9.43
N LYS A 42 26.05 8.36 8.11
CA LYS A 42 24.87 8.24 7.28
C LYS A 42 24.48 6.77 7.41
N GLU A 43 23.69 6.48 8.46
CA GLU A 43 23.03 5.20 8.64
C GLU A 43 22.54 4.78 7.26
N ARG A 44 23.07 3.69 6.74
CA ARG A 44 22.25 2.87 5.85
C ARG A 44 21.02 2.58 6.69
N ALA A 45 19.95 3.32 6.45
CA ALA A 45 18.64 2.89 6.86
C ALA A 45 18.59 1.43 6.40
N VAL A 46 18.75 0.51 7.33
CA VAL A 46 18.51 -0.91 7.09
C VAL A 46 17.02 -0.92 6.80
N THR A 47 16.67 -0.76 5.52
CA THR A 47 15.31 -0.92 5.08
C THR A 47 14.98 -2.35 5.47
N GLN A 48 14.18 -2.50 6.51
CA GLN A 48 13.67 -3.80 6.89
C GLN A 48 13.05 -4.42 5.63
N PRO A 49 13.26 -5.71 5.37
CA PRO A 49 12.63 -6.35 4.22
C PRO A 49 11.12 -6.11 4.32
N ALA A 50 10.51 -5.72 3.21
CA ALA A 50 9.10 -5.42 3.15
C ALA A 50 8.29 -6.62 3.64
N SER A 51 7.40 -6.38 4.62
CA SER A 51 6.55 -7.40 5.21
C SER A 51 5.23 -7.53 4.45
N PRO A 52 4.66 -8.74 4.32
CA PRO A 52 3.29 -8.92 3.82
C PRO A 52 2.26 -8.11 4.62
N ALA A 53 2.54 -7.80 5.89
CA ALA A 53 1.68 -7.00 6.75
C ALA A 53 1.80 -5.48 6.57
N ASP A 54 2.78 -4.99 5.82
CA ASP A 54 2.92 -3.56 5.55
C ASP A 54 1.74 -3.05 4.72
N MET A 55 1.27 -1.83 5.02
CA MET A 55 0.29 -1.17 4.17
C MET A 55 0.98 -0.55 2.96
N VAL A 56 0.41 -0.75 1.79
CA VAL A 56 0.88 -0.18 0.52
C VAL A 56 -0.24 0.56 -0.18
N ASN A 57 0.11 1.65 -0.89
CA ASN A 57 -0.84 2.36 -1.73
C ASN A 57 -0.93 1.65 -3.09
N LEU A 58 -2.14 1.27 -3.47
CA LEU A 58 -2.39 0.54 -4.72
C LEU A 58 -2.01 1.34 -5.97
N ARG A 59 -2.08 2.68 -5.94
CA ARG A 59 -1.67 3.52 -7.06
C ARG A 59 -0.19 3.36 -7.41
N ASP A 60 0.64 3.17 -6.37
CA ASP A 60 2.07 2.97 -6.54
C ASP A 60 2.42 1.50 -6.78
N PHE A 61 1.68 0.60 -6.12
CA PHE A 61 1.96 -0.84 -6.14
C PHE A 61 1.48 -1.55 -7.41
N ILE A 62 0.34 -1.11 -7.97
CA ILE A 62 -0.28 -1.63 -9.20
C ILE A 62 -0.65 -0.43 -10.10
N PRO A 63 0.31 0.23 -10.77
CA PRO A 63 0.04 1.46 -11.54
C PRO A 63 -0.98 1.28 -12.68
N SER A 64 -1.24 0.05 -13.10
CA SER A 64 -2.20 -0.27 -14.16
C SER A 64 -3.65 -0.42 -13.66
N ILE A 65 -3.88 -0.43 -12.33
CA ILE A 65 -5.24 -0.57 -11.78
C ILE A 65 -5.96 0.78 -11.72
N GLN A 66 -7.24 0.81 -12.03
CA GLN A 66 -8.05 2.01 -11.83
C GLN A 66 -8.52 2.10 -10.38
N ILE A 67 -8.56 3.31 -9.83
CA ILE A 67 -8.99 3.56 -8.45
C ILE A 67 -9.95 4.72 -8.41
N GLU A 68 -11.17 4.42 -7.96
CA GLU A 68 -12.25 5.36 -7.76
C GLU A 68 -12.94 5.03 -6.42
N LEU A 69 -12.33 5.46 -5.30
CA LEU A 69 -12.85 5.17 -3.98
C LEU A 69 -14.21 5.86 -3.76
N ALA A 70 -15.29 5.09 -3.81
CA ALA A 70 -16.65 5.59 -3.68
C ALA A 70 -16.86 6.32 -2.34
N TYR A 71 -16.33 5.78 -1.25
CA TYR A 71 -16.46 6.37 0.09
C TYR A 71 -15.61 7.62 0.34
N ALA A 72 -14.71 7.97 -0.59
CA ALA A 72 -14.02 9.26 -0.61
C ALA A 72 -14.82 10.36 -1.33
N THR A 73 -15.97 10.03 -1.90
CA THR A 73 -16.87 10.92 -2.66
C THR A 73 -18.29 10.87 -2.11
N GLU A 74 -19.22 11.60 -2.71
CA GLU A 74 -20.66 11.51 -2.41
C GLU A 74 -21.34 10.31 -3.10
N ASN A 75 -20.64 9.63 -4.04
CA ASN A 75 -21.19 8.52 -4.81
C ASN A 75 -21.12 7.19 -4.03
N ASN A 76 -21.82 7.12 -2.91
CA ASN A 76 -21.93 5.96 -2.04
C ASN A 76 -23.27 5.98 -1.29
N ILE A 77 -23.61 4.93 -0.54
CA ILE A 77 -24.88 4.82 0.18
C ILE A 77 -25.12 5.88 1.27
N CYS A 78 -24.04 6.53 1.73
CA CYS A 78 -24.14 7.60 2.74
C CYS A 78 -24.42 8.96 2.11
N HIS A 79 -24.37 9.09 0.76
CA HIS A 79 -24.50 10.33 0.01
C HIS A 79 -23.58 11.46 0.52
N GLN A 80 -22.43 11.09 1.07
CA GLN A 80 -21.37 12.00 1.57
C GLN A 80 -20.05 11.25 1.67
N PRO A 81 -18.90 11.96 1.57
CA PRO A 81 -17.62 11.35 1.86
C PRO A 81 -17.55 10.87 3.32
N ILE A 82 -17.10 9.65 3.52
CA ILE A 82 -16.86 9.08 4.86
C ILE A 82 -15.38 8.75 5.11
N TYR A 83 -14.54 8.88 4.08
CA TYR A 83 -13.07 8.80 4.18
C TYR A 83 -12.47 10.20 4.23
N ASP A 84 -11.45 10.37 5.06
CA ASP A 84 -10.68 11.62 5.17
C ASP A 84 -9.54 11.69 4.14
N SER A 85 -9.28 10.60 3.41
CA SER A 85 -8.21 10.44 2.43
C SER A 85 -8.71 9.68 1.20
N ASN A 86 -8.09 9.92 0.04
CA ASN A 86 -8.33 9.19 -1.20
C ASN A 86 -7.19 8.18 -1.48
N GLU A 87 -6.57 7.63 -0.44
CA GLU A 87 -5.53 6.61 -0.54
C GLU A 87 -6.14 5.22 -0.53
N ALA A 88 -5.91 4.46 -1.61
CA ALA A 88 -6.32 3.07 -1.71
C ALA A 88 -5.25 2.17 -1.10
N LEU A 89 -5.37 1.88 0.20
CA LEU A 89 -4.39 1.11 0.94
C LEU A 89 -4.80 -0.36 1.06
N LEU A 90 -3.83 -1.28 0.98
CA LEU A 90 -3.99 -2.69 1.32
C LEU A 90 -2.74 -3.22 2.04
N ARG A 91 -2.88 -4.33 2.76
CA ARG A 91 -1.73 -5.14 3.18
C ARG A 91 -0.94 -5.59 1.94
N ARG A 92 0.37 -5.53 1.99
CA ARG A 92 1.26 -5.89 0.86
C ARG A 92 0.94 -7.28 0.30
N GLY A 93 0.79 -8.29 1.16
CA GLY A 93 0.47 -9.65 0.72
C GLY A 93 -0.87 -9.73 -0.04
N THR A 94 -1.88 -8.97 0.40
CA THR A 94 -3.17 -8.86 -0.29
C THR A 94 -3.03 -8.08 -1.61
N ALA A 95 -2.20 -7.02 -1.62
CA ALA A 95 -1.93 -6.24 -2.84
C ALA A 95 -1.18 -7.07 -3.90
N GLU A 96 -0.30 -7.98 -3.50
CA GLU A 96 0.37 -8.94 -4.40
C GLU A 96 -0.64 -9.88 -5.06
N LYS A 97 -1.61 -10.41 -4.30
CA LYS A 97 -2.72 -11.21 -4.85
C LYS A 97 -3.58 -10.40 -5.81
N LEU A 98 -3.91 -9.15 -5.46
CA LEU A 98 -4.67 -8.26 -6.34
C LEU A 98 -3.93 -7.95 -7.65
N LYS A 99 -2.62 -7.79 -7.58
CA LYS A 99 -1.76 -7.62 -8.76
C LYS A 99 -1.82 -8.84 -9.68
N ASN A 100 -1.78 -10.05 -9.12
CA ASN A 100 -1.92 -11.28 -9.91
C ASN A 100 -3.29 -11.35 -10.62
N ALA A 101 -4.38 -10.98 -9.93
CA ALA A 101 -5.71 -10.90 -10.54
C ALA A 101 -5.77 -9.86 -11.67
N GLN A 102 -5.19 -8.69 -11.46
CA GLN A 102 -5.06 -7.63 -12.48
C GLN A 102 -4.32 -8.14 -13.72
N GLU A 103 -3.17 -8.77 -13.56
CA GLU A 103 -2.36 -9.32 -14.66
C GLU A 103 -3.11 -10.44 -15.43
N ALA A 104 -3.81 -11.31 -14.70
CA ALA A 104 -4.64 -12.37 -15.31
C ALA A 104 -5.79 -11.79 -16.14
N LEU A 105 -6.42 -10.70 -15.69
CA LEU A 105 -7.48 -10.02 -16.43
C LEU A 105 -6.93 -9.27 -17.65
N GLN A 106 -5.77 -8.60 -17.50
CA GLN A 106 -5.13 -7.88 -18.60
C GLN A 106 -4.79 -8.82 -19.79
N SER A 107 -4.40 -10.06 -19.51
CA SER A 107 -4.16 -11.06 -20.56
C SER A 107 -5.41 -11.40 -21.39
N GLN A 108 -6.61 -11.07 -20.88
CA GLN A 108 -7.91 -11.28 -21.50
C GLN A 108 -8.54 -9.99 -22.05
N GLY A 109 -7.82 -8.85 -21.99
CA GLY A 109 -8.31 -7.55 -22.44
C GLY A 109 -9.21 -6.83 -21.44
N TYR A 110 -9.16 -7.22 -20.16
CA TYR A 110 -9.88 -6.58 -19.05
C TYR A 110 -8.91 -5.98 -18.04
N SER A 111 -9.44 -5.19 -17.11
CA SER A 111 -8.74 -4.61 -15.98
C SER A 111 -9.67 -4.48 -14.79
N LEU A 112 -9.12 -4.22 -13.60
CA LEU A 112 -9.88 -3.93 -12.39
C LEU A 112 -10.03 -2.42 -12.21
N LYS A 113 -11.19 -2.03 -11.66
CA LYS A 113 -11.40 -0.74 -11.00
C LYS A 113 -11.75 -1.01 -9.53
N VAL A 114 -11.05 -0.34 -8.60
CA VAL A 114 -11.26 -0.47 -7.16
C VAL A 114 -12.20 0.61 -6.67
N TRP A 115 -13.30 0.21 -6.03
CA TRP A 115 -14.29 1.09 -5.41
C TRP A 115 -14.08 1.25 -3.90
N ASP A 116 -13.54 0.21 -3.23
CA ASP A 116 -13.13 0.25 -1.83
C ASP A 116 -11.91 -0.65 -1.57
N ALA A 117 -11.09 -0.26 -0.60
CA ALA A 117 -9.92 -1.00 -0.16
C ALA A 117 -9.85 -0.96 1.38
N TYR A 118 -8.80 -0.40 1.98
CA TYR A 118 -8.77 -0.20 3.42
C TYR A 118 -9.85 0.81 3.85
N ARG A 119 -10.70 0.37 4.78
CA ARG A 119 -11.74 1.19 5.40
C ARG A 119 -11.33 1.51 6.83
N PRO A 120 -11.04 2.79 7.17
CA PRO A 120 -10.77 3.17 8.55
C PRO A 120 -11.88 2.70 9.49
N PRO A 121 -11.56 2.17 10.69
CA PRO A 121 -12.58 1.70 11.64
C PRO A 121 -13.64 2.77 11.97
N GLN A 122 -13.28 4.05 11.95
CA GLN A 122 -14.21 5.17 12.17
C GLN A 122 -15.28 5.26 11.07
N ALA A 123 -14.92 4.99 9.81
CA ALA A 123 -15.87 4.98 8.69
C ALA A 123 -16.90 3.84 8.81
N GLN A 124 -16.52 2.72 9.43
CA GLN A 124 -17.42 1.60 9.68
C GLN A 124 -18.63 2.00 10.54
N TYR A 125 -18.45 2.91 11.51
CA TYR A 125 -19.56 3.42 12.33
C TYR A 125 -20.53 4.28 11.50
N LYS A 126 -20.01 5.11 10.59
CA LYS A 126 -20.85 5.92 9.68
C LYS A 126 -21.68 5.03 8.74
N LEU A 127 -21.07 4.00 8.16
CA LEU A 127 -21.78 3.01 7.35
C LEU A 127 -22.87 2.27 8.13
N TRP A 128 -22.57 1.82 9.34
CA TRP A 128 -23.55 1.13 10.18
C TRP A 128 -24.75 1.99 10.53
N GLN A 129 -24.59 3.30 10.68
CA GLN A 129 -25.69 4.23 10.93
C GLN A 129 -26.67 4.31 9.74
N VAL A 130 -26.17 4.15 8.52
CA VAL A 130 -26.97 4.23 7.28
C VAL A 130 -27.52 2.85 6.92
N MET A 131 -26.74 1.79 7.07
CA MET A 131 -27.10 0.41 6.72
C MET A 131 -26.86 -0.53 7.92
N PRO A 132 -27.78 -0.55 8.93
CA PRO A 132 -27.61 -1.41 10.13
C PRO A 132 -28.06 -2.85 9.87
N ASP A 133 -27.60 -3.44 8.77
CA ASP A 133 -27.87 -4.82 8.38
C ASP A 133 -26.57 -5.62 8.32
N SER A 134 -26.42 -6.58 9.24
CA SER A 134 -25.21 -7.39 9.36
C SER A 134 -24.93 -8.33 8.17
N ARG A 135 -25.85 -8.44 7.20
CA ARG A 135 -25.60 -9.16 5.95
C ARG A 135 -24.62 -8.38 5.05
N TYR A 136 -24.63 -7.05 5.14
CA TYR A 136 -23.89 -6.13 4.27
C TYR A 136 -22.83 -5.34 5.03
N VAL A 137 -23.14 -4.83 6.21
CA VAL A 137 -22.24 -4.02 7.02
C VAL A 137 -22.01 -4.68 8.37
N ILE A 138 -20.76 -5.02 8.70
CA ILE A 138 -20.46 -5.60 10.02
C ILE A 138 -20.73 -4.55 11.10
N ASN A 139 -21.48 -4.98 12.14
CA ASN A 139 -21.74 -4.12 13.29
C ASN A 139 -20.44 -3.78 14.03
N PRO A 140 -19.99 -2.50 14.05
CA PRO A 140 -18.71 -2.10 14.62
C PRO A 140 -18.63 -2.27 16.15
N HIS A 141 -19.76 -2.45 16.82
CA HIS A 141 -19.80 -2.79 18.25
C HIS A 141 -19.57 -4.28 18.52
N LYS A 142 -19.54 -5.13 17.48
CA LYS A 142 -19.28 -6.57 17.58
C LYS A 142 -17.99 -7.00 16.88
N GLY A 143 -17.44 -6.16 16.03
CA GLY A 143 -16.21 -6.44 15.28
C GLY A 143 -16.00 -5.49 14.11
N PHE A 144 -14.94 -5.71 13.36
CA PHE A 144 -14.58 -4.90 12.21
C PHE A 144 -14.53 -5.72 10.92
N SER A 145 -14.79 -5.04 9.81
CA SER A 145 -14.74 -5.58 8.46
C SER A 145 -13.32 -6.03 8.08
N ASN A 146 -13.22 -6.95 7.11
CA ASN A 146 -11.97 -7.28 6.45
C ASN A 146 -11.34 -6.06 5.75
N HIS A 147 -12.14 -5.08 5.30
CA HIS A 147 -11.65 -3.77 4.84
C HIS A 147 -10.86 -3.05 5.93
N SER A 148 -11.32 -3.06 7.19
CA SER A 148 -10.59 -2.42 8.30
C SER A 148 -9.30 -3.16 8.72
N ARG A 149 -9.09 -4.36 8.20
CA ARG A 149 -7.82 -5.10 8.32
C ARG A 149 -6.85 -4.80 7.17
N GLY A 150 -7.33 -4.14 6.10
CA GLY A 150 -6.60 -3.89 4.86
C GLY A 150 -6.46 -5.13 3.98
N ILE A 151 -7.42 -6.06 4.02
CA ILE A 151 -7.38 -7.36 3.32
C ILE A 151 -8.63 -7.62 2.47
N ALA A 152 -9.48 -6.64 2.26
CA ALA A 152 -10.62 -6.73 1.38
C ALA A 152 -10.62 -5.62 0.35
N VAL A 153 -11.22 -5.90 -0.78
CA VAL A 153 -11.45 -4.95 -1.88
C VAL A 153 -12.84 -5.13 -2.43
N ASP A 154 -13.46 -4.01 -2.80
CA ASP A 154 -14.63 -3.96 -3.64
C ASP A 154 -14.18 -3.50 -5.04
N VAL A 155 -14.42 -4.34 -6.05
CA VAL A 155 -13.89 -4.15 -7.39
C VAL A 155 -14.92 -4.41 -8.48
N THR A 156 -14.73 -3.75 -9.62
CA THR A 156 -15.48 -4.04 -10.84
C THR A 156 -14.54 -4.34 -12.00
N LEU A 157 -15.11 -4.83 -13.09
CA LEU A 157 -14.43 -5.16 -14.33
C LEU A 157 -14.54 -3.99 -15.31
N VAL A 158 -13.41 -3.56 -15.86
CA VAL A 158 -13.33 -2.60 -16.95
C VAL A 158 -12.67 -3.23 -18.18
N ASP A 159 -12.90 -2.66 -19.35
CA ASP A 159 -12.17 -3.06 -20.56
C ASP A 159 -10.84 -2.31 -20.72
N SER A 160 -10.15 -2.57 -21.82
CA SER A 160 -8.85 -1.95 -22.11
C SER A 160 -8.90 -0.43 -22.35
N SER A 161 -10.10 0.15 -22.56
CA SER A 161 -10.31 1.59 -22.63
C SER A 161 -10.61 2.22 -21.27
N GLY A 162 -10.84 1.37 -20.24
CA GLY A 162 -11.18 1.80 -18.88
C GLY A 162 -12.67 1.95 -18.64
N GLU A 163 -13.51 1.55 -19.60
CA GLU A 163 -14.97 1.58 -19.47
C GLU A 163 -15.47 0.38 -18.69
N GLU A 164 -16.39 0.64 -17.72
CA GLU A 164 -16.98 -0.43 -16.91
C GLU A 164 -17.77 -1.43 -17.77
N LYS A 165 -17.59 -2.70 -17.48
CA LYS A 165 -18.39 -3.75 -18.07
C LYS A 165 -19.77 -3.80 -17.39
N LEU A 166 -20.74 -4.31 -18.13
CA LEU A 166 -22.09 -4.50 -17.60
C LEU A 166 -22.05 -5.57 -16.49
N MET A 167 -22.17 -5.14 -15.24
CA MET A 167 -22.13 -6.00 -14.05
C MET A 167 -23.54 -6.22 -13.49
N PRO A 168 -23.75 -7.16 -12.54
CA PRO A 168 -25.06 -7.48 -11.97
C PRO A 168 -25.82 -6.26 -11.46
N THR A 169 -25.13 -5.40 -10.69
CA THR A 169 -25.65 -4.14 -10.14
C THR A 169 -24.56 -3.08 -10.12
N GLY A 170 -24.90 -1.84 -9.77
CA GLY A 170 -23.90 -0.86 -9.32
C GLY A 170 -23.36 -1.20 -7.92
N PHE A 171 -22.33 -0.50 -7.50
CA PHE A 171 -21.74 -0.61 -6.16
C PHE A 171 -22.77 -0.25 -5.08
N ASP A 172 -22.72 -0.94 -3.93
CA ASP A 172 -23.65 -0.76 -2.79
C ASP A 172 -25.15 -0.95 -3.12
N ASN A 173 -25.48 -1.52 -4.25
CA ASN A 173 -26.84 -1.88 -4.59
C ASN A 173 -27.18 -3.25 -3.99
N PHE A 174 -27.60 -3.28 -2.73
CA PHE A 174 -27.91 -4.47 -1.92
C PHE A 174 -29.26 -5.11 -2.26
N THR A 175 -29.57 -5.24 -3.55
CA THR A 175 -30.73 -6.01 -4.02
C THR A 175 -30.37 -7.48 -4.23
N CYS A 176 -31.38 -8.36 -4.43
CA CYS A 176 -31.14 -9.77 -4.74
C CYS A 176 -30.26 -9.97 -5.97
N LYS A 177 -30.27 -9.03 -6.93
CA LYS A 177 -29.40 -9.09 -8.11
C LYS A 177 -27.90 -8.96 -7.81
N ALA A 178 -27.53 -8.54 -6.60
CA ALA A 178 -26.14 -8.44 -6.18
C ALA A 178 -25.55 -9.79 -5.73
N ASP A 179 -26.41 -10.79 -5.52
CA ASP A 179 -25.92 -12.10 -5.10
C ASP A 179 -25.28 -12.90 -6.24
N ARG A 180 -24.56 -13.96 -5.88
CA ARG A 180 -23.75 -14.75 -6.81
C ARG A 180 -24.49 -15.95 -7.40
N ASP A 181 -25.80 -16.07 -7.26
CA ASP A 181 -26.55 -17.09 -7.99
C ASP A 181 -26.74 -16.70 -9.47
N TYR A 182 -26.77 -15.37 -9.74
CA TYR A 182 -26.85 -14.78 -11.08
C TYR A 182 -28.06 -15.25 -11.90
N SER A 183 -29.14 -15.70 -11.25
CA SER A 183 -30.32 -16.28 -11.93
C SER A 183 -31.29 -15.23 -12.47
N ASP A 184 -31.31 -14.03 -11.84
CA ASP A 184 -32.27 -12.95 -12.12
C ASP A 184 -31.66 -11.77 -12.90
N ILE A 185 -30.50 -11.99 -13.54
CA ILE A 185 -29.76 -11.01 -14.35
C ILE A 185 -29.52 -11.51 -15.77
N SER A 186 -29.07 -10.65 -16.67
CA SER A 186 -28.75 -11.03 -18.05
C SER A 186 -27.55 -11.98 -18.13
N ALA A 187 -27.52 -12.81 -19.17
CA ALA A 187 -26.40 -13.71 -19.44
C ALA A 187 -25.06 -12.96 -19.57
N GLN A 188 -25.07 -11.72 -20.08
CA GLN A 188 -23.86 -10.90 -20.20
C GLN A 188 -23.36 -10.42 -18.85
N GLN A 189 -24.26 -9.96 -17.96
CA GLN A 189 -23.91 -9.59 -16.58
C GLN A 189 -23.32 -10.77 -15.83
N ALA A 190 -23.99 -11.92 -15.87
CA ALA A 190 -23.52 -13.15 -15.26
C ALA A 190 -22.15 -13.60 -15.80
N LYS A 191 -21.92 -13.48 -17.10
CA LYS A 191 -20.63 -13.78 -17.73
C LYS A 191 -19.51 -12.88 -17.19
N ASN A 192 -19.76 -11.57 -17.16
CA ASN A 192 -18.75 -10.60 -16.69
C ASN A 192 -18.44 -10.81 -15.20
N ALA A 193 -19.45 -11.03 -14.36
CA ALA A 193 -19.27 -11.32 -12.94
C ALA A 193 -18.44 -12.59 -12.70
N ARG A 194 -18.68 -13.66 -13.47
CA ARG A 194 -17.90 -14.90 -13.38
C ARG A 194 -16.45 -14.75 -13.85
N ILE A 195 -16.17 -13.88 -14.85
CA ILE A 195 -14.81 -13.54 -15.27
C ILE A 195 -14.06 -12.89 -14.11
N LEU A 196 -14.67 -11.88 -13.48
CA LEU A 196 -14.11 -11.19 -12.31
C LEU A 196 -13.87 -12.17 -11.15
N GLU A 197 -14.91 -12.92 -10.78
CA GLU A 197 -14.84 -13.85 -9.65
C GLU A 197 -13.74 -14.90 -9.86
N LYS A 198 -13.66 -15.48 -11.06
CA LYS A 198 -12.62 -16.46 -11.38
C LYS A 198 -11.23 -15.89 -11.20
N ALA A 199 -10.95 -14.71 -11.76
CA ALA A 199 -9.63 -14.08 -11.64
C ALA A 199 -9.25 -13.79 -10.19
N MET A 200 -10.19 -13.28 -9.38
CA MET A 200 -9.97 -12.99 -7.97
C MET A 200 -9.73 -14.27 -7.14
N VAL A 201 -10.59 -15.28 -7.31
CA VAL A 201 -10.48 -16.54 -6.55
C VAL A 201 -9.20 -17.30 -6.89
N GLU A 202 -8.85 -17.40 -8.17
CA GLU A 202 -7.61 -18.03 -8.61
C GLU A 202 -6.35 -17.30 -8.12
N SER A 203 -6.49 -16.02 -7.78
CA SER A 203 -5.41 -15.21 -7.19
C SER A 203 -5.35 -15.24 -5.66
N GLY A 204 -6.21 -16.04 -5.00
CA GLY A 204 -6.16 -16.26 -3.55
C GLY A 204 -7.12 -15.38 -2.74
N PHE A 205 -8.18 -14.87 -3.37
CA PHE A 205 -9.29 -14.23 -2.67
C PHE A 205 -10.45 -15.19 -2.42
N VAL A 206 -11.28 -14.84 -1.44
CA VAL A 206 -12.56 -15.48 -1.15
C VAL A 206 -13.67 -14.50 -1.50
N SER A 207 -14.66 -14.94 -2.25
CA SER A 207 -15.89 -14.21 -2.55
C SER A 207 -16.93 -14.40 -1.43
N ILE A 208 -17.88 -13.47 -1.29
CA ILE A 208 -19.05 -13.62 -0.43
C ILE A 208 -20.33 -13.67 -1.27
N PHE A 209 -21.37 -14.35 -0.77
CA PHE A 209 -22.57 -14.63 -1.57
C PHE A 209 -23.36 -13.38 -1.95
N TYR A 210 -23.56 -12.43 -1.02
CA TYR A 210 -24.49 -11.32 -1.19
C TYR A 210 -23.96 -10.11 -1.95
N GLU A 211 -22.65 -10.07 -2.29
CA GLU A 211 -21.98 -8.93 -2.91
C GLU A 211 -21.04 -9.41 -4.00
N TRP A 212 -21.42 -9.28 -5.27
CA TRP A 212 -20.60 -9.73 -6.40
C TRP A 212 -19.26 -8.97 -6.51
N TRP A 213 -19.17 -7.75 -5.98
CA TRP A 213 -17.97 -6.89 -6.02
C TRP A 213 -16.98 -7.19 -4.91
N HIS A 214 -17.43 -7.78 -3.78
CA HIS A 214 -16.61 -7.96 -2.59
C HIS A 214 -15.74 -9.21 -2.62
N PHE A 215 -14.45 -9.00 -2.31
CA PHE A 215 -13.46 -10.08 -2.17
C PHE A 215 -12.54 -9.80 -0.98
N HIS A 216 -12.20 -10.82 -0.21
CA HIS A 216 -11.22 -10.71 0.86
C HIS A 216 -10.16 -11.79 0.75
N ASP A 217 -8.97 -11.51 1.32
CA ASP A 217 -7.82 -12.41 1.33
C ASP A 217 -8.17 -13.73 2.03
N ALA A 218 -7.82 -14.86 1.39
CA ALA A 218 -8.00 -16.19 1.98
C ALA A 218 -7.18 -16.39 3.27
N ASP A 219 -6.04 -15.69 3.39
CA ASP A 219 -5.14 -15.77 4.55
C ASP A 219 -5.48 -14.75 5.65
N LYS A 220 -6.74 -14.39 5.78
CA LYS A 220 -7.26 -13.31 6.67
C LYS A 220 -6.83 -13.43 8.14
N GLU A 221 -6.57 -14.63 8.63
CA GLU A 221 -6.19 -14.85 10.03
C GLU A 221 -4.81 -14.30 10.38
N GLN A 222 -3.99 -13.98 9.38
CA GLN A 222 -2.67 -13.37 9.56
C GLN A 222 -2.73 -11.88 9.91
N TYR A 223 -3.89 -11.22 9.72
CA TYR A 223 -3.99 -9.77 9.76
C TYR A 223 -5.02 -9.29 10.79
N GLY A 224 -4.58 -8.52 11.76
CA GLY A 224 -5.45 -7.77 12.66
C GLY A 224 -6.02 -6.49 12.03
N VAL A 225 -6.96 -5.84 12.72
CA VAL A 225 -7.43 -4.49 12.36
C VAL A 225 -6.25 -3.53 12.29
N TYR A 226 -6.20 -2.72 11.24
CA TYR A 226 -5.20 -1.68 11.09
C TYR A 226 -5.71 -0.35 11.69
N TRP A 227 -4.90 0.23 12.55
CA TRP A 227 -5.12 1.54 13.15
C TRP A 227 -3.96 2.43 12.70
N PRO A 228 -4.20 3.43 11.83
CA PRO A 228 -3.15 4.34 11.33
C PRO A 228 -2.58 5.25 12.42
#